data_9970f259532f7243af092b6a61a4e290
#
_entry.id   9970f259532f7243af092b6a61a4e290
#
_cell.length_a   1.000
_cell.length_b   1.000
_cell.length_c   1.000
_cell.angle_alpha   90.00
_cell.angle_beta   90.00
_cell.angle_gamma   90.00
#
_symmetry.space_group_name_H-M   'P 1'
#
loop_
_entity.id
_entity.type
_entity.pdbx_description
1 polymer ?
#
loop_
_entity_poly.entity_id
_entity_poly.type
_entity_poly.pdbx_seq_one_letter_code
_entity_poly.pdbx_strand_id
1 'polypeptide(L)'
;VRTLNKIVRMESFQDDFYRKPLEQMLELSDDAVRVLTQLKTTVQAYDSLMEKLEVDISVVEREKERITELLEDYVREIHSNLGKIDHNSTITIRERNIKMLKIQLPDWEENAGLYRLRLEDFIDKITMEGVELFEKNENAQEFFGSGITTRNLYDQVVGIGNVQIHLYKIEAQREYPITWKEVSRNSGGEGFLSAFVILSSLLYYMRRDDTDIFAD
;
A
#
# COMPACT_ATOMS: atom_id res chain seq x y z
N VAL A 1 -6.97 -52.18 11.58
CA VAL A 1 -7.91 -51.70 12.62
C VAL A 1 -7.17 -51.21 13.86
N ARG A 2 -6.36 -52.04 14.59
CA ARG A 2 -5.67 -51.60 15.82
C ARG A 2 -4.74 -50.39 15.64
N THR A 3 -4.02 -50.28 14.52
CA THR A 3 -3.10 -49.18 14.22
C THR A 3 -3.84 -47.89 13.88
N LEU A 4 -4.88 -47.94 13.04
CA LEU A 4 -5.75 -46.83 12.70
C LEU A 4 -6.45 -46.26 13.95
N ASN A 5 -6.98 -47.10 14.84
CA ASN A 5 -7.57 -46.67 16.11
C ASN A 5 -6.57 -45.97 17.04
N LYS A 6 -5.27 -46.26 16.95
CA LYS A 6 -4.23 -45.52 17.68
C LYS A 6 -3.98 -44.16 17.06
N ILE A 7 -3.90 -44.08 15.71
CA ILE A 7 -3.65 -42.82 14.96
C ILE A 7 -4.79 -41.84 15.20
N VAL A 8 -6.05 -42.24 15.08
CA VAL A 8 -7.22 -41.37 15.33
C VAL A 8 -7.24 -40.77 16.74
N ARG A 9 -6.59 -41.39 17.73
CA ARG A 9 -6.49 -40.88 19.09
C ARG A 9 -5.27 -39.97 19.36
N MET A 10 -4.39 -39.80 18.41
CA MET A 10 -3.22 -38.92 18.57
C MET A 10 -3.65 -37.44 18.46
N GLU A 11 -3.10 -36.59 19.31
CA GLU A 11 -3.39 -35.13 19.32
C GLU A 11 -3.16 -34.48 17.96
N SER A 12 -2.13 -34.90 17.21
CA SER A 12 -1.82 -34.41 15.87
C SER A 12 -2.90 -34.69 14.82
N PHE A 13 -3.88 -35.52 15.10
CA PHE A 13 -5.00 -35.88 14.20
C PHE A 13 -6.37 -35.52 14.79
N GLN A 14 -6.43 -34.59 15.74
CA GLN A 14 -7.69 -34.13 16.35
C GLN A 14 -8.46 -33.16 15.45
N ASP A 15 -7.77 -32.49 14.51
CA ASP A 15 -8.40 -31.63 13.52
C ASP A 15 -9.34 -32.46 12.63
N ASP A 16 -10.54 -31.95 12.40
CA ASP A 16 -11.59 -32.62 11.61
C ASP A 16 -11.12 -32.92 10.17
N PHE A 17 -10.22 -32.15 9.64
CA PHE A 17 -9.63 -32.36 8.33
C PHE A 17 -8.86 -33.68 8.22
N TYR A 18 -8.12 -34.05 9.28
CA TYR A 18 -7.36 -35.29 9.32
C TYR A 18 -8.18 -36.44 9.92
N ARG A 19 -9.04 -36.16 10.90
CA ARG A 19 -9.80 -37.15 11.64
C ARG A 19 -10.89 -37.79 10.79
N LYS A 20 -11.71 -37.05 10.09
CA LYS A 20 -12.84 -37.57 9.28
C LYS A 20 -12.43 -38.62 8.25
N PRO A 21 -11.37 -38.45 7.43
CA PRO A 21 -10.90 -39.47 6.51
C PRO A 21 -10.45 -40.75 7.21
N LEU A 22 -9.84 -40.66 8.38
CA LEU A 22 -9.37 -41.79 9.14
C LEU A 22 -10.55 -42.56 9.79
N GLU A 23 -11.58 -41.87 10.29
CA GLU A 23 -12.83 -42.46 10.78
C GLU A 23 -13.58 -43.22 9.67
N GLN A 24 -13.67 -42.60 8.47
CA GLN A 24 -14.25 -43.27 7.30
C GLN A 24 -13.49 -44.54 6.91
N MET A 25 -12.15 -44.56 7.05
CA MET A 25 -11.36 -45.79 6.84
C MET A 25 -11.62 -46.86 7.90
N LEU A 26 -11.96 -46.47 9.14
CA LEU A 26 -12.33 -47.42 10.20
C LEU A 26 -13.68 -48.08 9.96
N GLU A 27 -14.61 -47.41 9.29
CA GLU A 27 -15.93 -47.93 8.93
C GLU A 27 -15.87 -48.90 7.74
N LEU A 28 -14.74 -48.91 6.99
CA LEU A 28 -14.56 -49.86 5.90
C LEU A 28 -14.37 -51.27 6.47
N SER A 29 -15.06 -52.24 5.89
CA SER A 29 -14.98 -53.67 6.25
C SER A 29 -13.53 -54.16 6.24
N ASP A 30 -13.21 -55.27 6.89
CA ASP A 30 -11.88 -55.90 7.01
C ASP A 30 -11.26 -56.33 5.65
N ASP A 31 -11.84 -55.91 4.54
CA ASP A 31 -11.32 -56.13 3.18
C ASP A 31 -10.12 -55.18 2.91
N ALA A 32 -8.93 -55.71 2.98
CA ALA A 32 -7.66 -54.98 2.76
C ALA A 32 -7.59 -54.35 1.39
N VAL A 33 -8.23 -54.94 0.36
CA VAL A 33 -8.24 -54.39 -1.02
C VAL A 33 -9.07 -53.12 -1.09
N ARG A 34 -10.22 -53.09 -0.45
CA ARG A 34 -11.07 -51.90 -0.38
C ARG A 34 -10.39 -50.78 0.39
N VAL A 35 -9.78 -51.07 1.54
CA VAL A 35 -9.03 -50.07 2.30
C VAL A 35 -7.88 -49.48 1.49
N LEU A 36 -7.13 -50.31 0.76
CA LEU A 36 -6.01 -49.87 -0.09
C LEU A 36 -6.51 -48.99 -1.26
N THR A 37 -7.61 -49.36 -1.90
CA THR A 37 -8.23 -48.61 -2.97
C THR A 37 -8.68 -47.21 -2.49
N GLN A 38 -9.39 -47.17 -1.36
CA GLN A 38 -9.85 -45.93 -0.74
C GLN A 38 -8.66 -45.02 -0.38
N LEU A 39 -7.59 -45.60 0.23
CA LEU A 39 -6.40 -44.85 0.56
C LEU A 39 -5.75 -44.22 -0.67
N LYS A 40 -5.61 -44.99 -1.76
CA LYS A 40 -5.06 -44.44 -3.04
C LYS A 40 -5.90 -43.32 -3.58
N THR A 41 -7.22 -43.45 -3.61
CA THR A 41 -8.14 -42.42 -4.07
C THR A 41 -8.04 -41.15 -3.20
N THR A 42 -7.95 -41.34 -1.88
CA THR A 42 -7.78 -40.21 -0.95
C THR A 42 -6.46 -39.48 -1.16
N VAL A 43 -5.33 -40.21 -1.32
CA VAL A 43 -4.02 -39.61 -1.62
C VAL A 43 -4.07 -38.83 -2.93
N GLN A 44 -4.61 -39.41 -4.00
CA GLN A 44 -4.77 -38.71 -5.28
C GLN A 44 -5.62 -37.45 -5.18
N ALA A 45 -6.69 -37.46 -4.38
CA ALA A 45 -7.51 -36.28 -4.16
C ALA A 45 -6.74 -35.18 -3.40
N TYR A 46 -5.92 -35.55 -2.41
CA TYR A 46 -5.05 -34.56 -1.73
C TYR A 46 -3.96 -34.02 -2.62
N ASP A 47 -3.31 -34.86 -3.44
CA ASP A 47 -2.30 -34.39 -4.41
C ASP A 47 -2.91 -33.37 -5.38
N SER A 48 -4.10 -33.66 -5.94
CA SER A 48 -4.82 -32.72 -6.81
C SER A 48 -5.22 -31.43 -6.11
N LEU A 49 -5.59 -31.50 -4.82
CA LEU A 49 -5.91 -30.32 -4.02
C LEU A 49 -4.66 -29.48 -3.75
N MET A 50 -3.54 -30.12 -3.43
CA MET A 50 -2.25 -29.43 -3.24
C MET A 50 -1.80 -28.71 -4.50
N GLU A 51 -1.84 -29.36 -5.67
CA GLU A 51 -1.53 -28.74 -6.95
C GLU A 51 -2.42 -27.51 -7.22
N LYS A 52 -3.72 -27.61 -6.94
CA LYS A 52 -4.64 -26.48 -7.08
C LYS A 52 -4.28 -25.34 -6.13
N LEU A 53 -3.99 -25.62 -4.87
CA LEU A 53 -3.62 -24.61 -3.88
C LEU A 53 -2.31 -23.91 -4.26
N GLU A 54 -1.32 -24.64 -4.78
CA GLU A 54 -0.07 -24.05 -5.28
C GLU A 54 -0.31 -23.07 -6.42
N VAL A 55 -1.21 -23.42 -7.37
CA VAL A 55 -1.62 -22.53 -8.45
C VAL A 55 -2.33 -21.29 -7.89
N ASP A 56 -3.29 -21.47 -6.98
CA ASP A 56 -4.04 -20.37 -6.39
C ASP A 56 -3.10 -19.40 -5.62
N ILE A 57 -2.15 -19.93 -4.84
CA ILE A 57 -1.11 -19.14 -4.16
C ILE A 57 -0.30 -18.34 -5.19
N SER A 58 0.18 -18.97 -6.25
CA SER A 58 0.98 -18.30 -7.27
C SER A 58 0.22 -17.19 -8.01
N VAL A 59 -1.11 -17.30 -8.12
CA VAL A 59 -1.97 -16.24 -8.68
C VAL A 59 -2.05 -15.06 -7.72
N VAL A 60 -2.28 -15.33 -6.43
CA VAL A 60 -2.36 -14.29 -5.40
C VAL A 60 -1.04 -13.53 -5.27
N GLU A 61 0.10 -14.23 -5.28
CA GLU A 61 1.43 -13.62 -5.24
C GLU A 61 1.68 -12.69 -6.42
N ARG A 62 1.29 -13.10 -7.63
CA ARG A 62 1.41 -12.26 -8.83
C ARG A 62 0.51 -11.02 -8.77
N GLU A 63 -0.72 -11.17 -8.28
CA GLU A 63 -1.61 -10.02 -8.10
C GLU A 63 -1.09 -9.05 -7.03
N LYS A 64 -0.53 -9.56 -5.92
CA LYS A 64 0.14 -8.74 -4.91
C LYS A 64 1.29 -7.93 -5.54
N GLU A 65 2.17 -8.58 -6.31
CA GLU A 65 3.28 -7.92 -7.00
C GLU A 65 2.78 -6.82 -7.93
N ARG A 66 1.77 -7.12 -8.76
CA ARG A 66 1.16 -6.13 -9.67
C ARG A 66 0.57 -4.93 -8.94
N ILE A 67 -0.11 -5.15 -7.81
CA ILE A 67 -0.66 -4.07 -6.98
C ILE A 67 0.48 -3.24 -6.38
N THR A 68 1.54 -3.89 -5.92
CA THR A 68 2.72 -3.22 -5.37
C THR A 68 3.36 -2.30 -6.40
N GLU A 69 3.58 -2.77 -7.63
CA GLU A 69 4.11 -1.96 -8.73
C GLU A 69 3.22 -0.75 -9.06
N LEU A 70 1.90 -0.96 -9.17
CA LEU A 70 0.96 0.13 -9.45
C LEU A 70 0.96 1.20 -8.35
N LEU A 71 1.01 0.79 -7.09
CA LEU A 71 1.04 1.72 -5.97
C LEU A 71 2.41 2.41 -5.84
N GLU A 72 3.50 1.73 -6.15
CA GLU A 72 4.84 2.34 -6.22
C GLU A 72 4.89 3.44 -7.27
N ASP A 73 4.42 3.16 -8.49
CA ASP A 73 4.34 4.14 -9.57
C ASP A 73 3.47 5.34 -9.19
N TYR A 74 2.33 5.09 -8.55
CA TYR A 74 1.45 6.15 -8.07
C TYR A 74 2.12 7.05 -7.02
N VAL A 75 2.82 6.48 -6.03
CA VAL A 75 3.55 7.26 -5.02
C VAL A 75 4.71 8.03 -5.66
N ARG A 76 5.42 7.43 -6.62
CA ARG A 76 6.49 8.07 -7.39
C ARG A 76 5.96 9.27 -8.18
N GLU A 77 4.80 9.12 -8.80
CA GLU A 77 4.14 10.21 -9.52
C GLU A 77 3.80 11.38 -8.58
N ILE A 78 3.22 11.11 -7.41
CA ILE A 78 2.94 12.13 -6.39
C ILE A 78 4.25 12.83 -5.99
N HIS A 79 5.30 12.07 -5.73
CA HIS A 79 6.61 12.59 -5.35
C HIS A 79 7.19 13.52 -6.44
N SER A 80 7.15 13.10 -7.68
CA SER A 80 7.55 13.89 -8.85
C SER A 80 6.73 15.17 -8.97
N ASN A 81 5.42 15.08 -8.78
CA ASN A 81 4.52 16.23 -8.88
C ASN A 81 4.77 17.27 -7.78
N LEU A 82 5.11 16.83 -6.56
CA LEU A 82 5.57 17.73 -5.50
C LEU A 82 6.85 18.47 -5.89
N GLY A 83 7.79 17.78 -6.56
CA GLY A 83 9.00 18.41 -7.11
C GLY A 83 8.71 19.44 -8.21
N LYS A 84 7.73 19.16 -9.09
CA LYS A 84 7.30 20.11 -10.12
C LYS A 84 6.65 21.37 -9.52
N ILE A 85 5.88 21.24 -8.44
CA ILE A 85 5.30 22.39 -7.71
C ILE A 85 6.41 23.27 -7.16
N ASP A 86 7.47 22.68 -6.57
CA ASP A 86 8.65 23.43 -6.13
C ASP A 86 9.29 24.23 -7.27
N HIS A 87 9.49 23.59 -8.42
CA HIS A 87 10.10 24.23 -9.59
C HIS A 87 9.24 25.37 -10.14
N ASN A 88 7.93 25.18 -10.20
CA ASN A 88 6.98 26.15 -10.77
C ASN A 88 6.59 27.29 -9.81
N SER A 89 7.07 27.28 -8.57
CA SER A 89 6.74 28.30 -7.56
C SER A 89 7.55 29.60 -7.68
N THR A 90 8.29 29.79 -8.78
CA THR A 90 9.07 30.99 -9.02
C THR A 90 8.25 32.03 -9.80
N ILE A 91 8.12 33.25 -9.27
CA ILE A 91 7.46 34.37 -9.92
C ILE A 91 8.48 35.45 -10.28
N THR A 92 8.22 36.18 -11.37
CA THR A 92 9.07 37.29 -11.79
C THR A 92 8.40 38.61 -11.39
N ILE A 93 9.04 39.37 -10.51
CA ILE A 93 8.59 40.70 -10.11
C ILE A 93 9.70 41.71 -10.42
N ARG A 94 9.40 42.71 -11.26
CA ARG A 94 10.36 43.76 -11.64
C ARG A 94 11.72 43.21 -12.06
N GLU A 95 11.71 42.25 -12.99
CA GLU A 95 12.90 41.58 -13.55
C GLU A 95 13.69 40.70 -12.55
N ARG A 96 13.14 40.49 -11.36
CA ARG A 96 13.72 39.56 -10.38
C ARG A 96 12.88 38.31 -10.25
N ASN A 97 13.53 37.17 -10.37
CA ASN A 97 12.91 35.87 -10.08
C ASN A 97 12.88 35.64 -8.58
N ILE A 98 11.68 35.54 -8.02
CA ILE A 98 11.48 35.32 -6.61
C ILE A 98 10.87 33.93 -6.45
N LYS A 99 11.57 33.02 -5.75
CA LYS A 99 11.05 31.72 -5.38
C LYS A 99 10.13 31.89 -4.19
N MET A 100 8.86 31.50 -4.34
CA MET A 100 7.83 31.67 -3.32
C MET A 100 7.74 30.47 -2.38
N LEU A 101 7.99 29.29 -2.93
CA LEU A 101 7.88 28.01 -2.23
C LEU A 101 9.13 27.19 -2.53
N LYS A 102 9.65 26.50 -1.52
CA LYS A 102 10.66 25.46 -1.68
C LYS A 102 10.18 24.19 -0.99
N ILE A 103 10.06 23.12 -1.75
CA ILE A 103 9.74 21.80 -1.24
C ILE A 103 11.02 20.96 -1.29
N GLN A 104 11.51 20.55 -0.13
CA GLN A 104 12.64 19.64 -0.05
C GLN A 104 12.09 18.23 0.11
N LEU A 105 12.39 17.39 -0.87
CA LEU A 105 12.00 15.98 -0.91
C LEU A 105 13.25 15.12 -0.73
N PRO A 106 13.12 13.96 -0.10
CA PRO A 106 14.17 12.94 -0.14
C PRO A 106 14.41 12.51 -1.60
N ASP A 107 15.62 12.12 -1.93
CA ASP A 107 15.87 11.57 -3.27
C ASP A 107 15.17 10.23 -3.44
N TRP A 108 14.42 10.08 -4.54
CA TRP A 108 13.63 8.86 -4.79
C TRP A 108 14.54 7.66 -5.07
N GLU A 109 15.54 7.84 -5.94
CA GLU A 109 16.38 6.74 -6.40
C GLU A 109 17.29 6.20 -5.29
N GLU A 110 17.76 7.08 -4.41
CA GLU A 110 18.53 6.67 -3.23
C GLU A 110 17.70 5.87 -2.23
N ASN A 111 16.38 6.10 -2.18
CA ASN A 111 15.47 5.49 -1.21
C ASN A 111 14.52 4.44 -1.82
N ALA A 112 14.59 4.18 -3.13
CA ALA A 112 13.63 3.34 -3.84
C ALA A 112 13.44 1.94 -3.20
N GLY A 113 14.53 1.28 -2.82
CA GLY A 113 14.46 -0.02 -2.16
C GLY A 113 13.76 0.02 -0.79
N LEU A 114 13.99 1.09 0.00
CA LEU A 114 13.31 1.29 1.28
C LEU A 114 11.82 1.58 1.09
N TYR A 115 11.47 2.38 0.09
CA TYR A 115 10.09 2.73 -0.22
C TYR A 115 9.28 1.52 -0.67
N ARG A 116 9.87 0.67 -1.53
CA ARG A 116 9.27 -0.59 -1.94
C ARG A 116 9.01 -1.50 -0.73
N LEU A 117 9.98 -1.68 0.14
CA LEU A 117 9.86 -2.53 1.33
C LEU A 117 8.74 -2.04 2.27
N ARG A 118 8.66 -0.73 2.51
CA ARG A 118 7.59 -0.13 3.30
C ARG A 118 6.21 -0.29 2.66
N LEU A 119 6.15 -0.24 1.33
CA LEU A 119 4.92 -0.45 0.59
C LEU A 119 4.46 -1.91 0.69
N GLU A 120 5.36 -2.87 0.58
CA GLU A 120 5.08 -4.29 0.76
C GLU A 120 4.56 -4.58 2.17
N ASP A 121 5.22 -4.06 3.20
CA ASP A 121 4.78 -4.16 4.60
C ASP A 121 3.38 -3.54 4.81
N PHE A 122 3.12 -2.40 4.17
CA PHE A 122 1.82 -1.73 4.26
C PHE A 122 0.72 -2.56 3.60
N ILE A 123 0.99 -3.14 2.42
CA ILE A 123 0.04 -4.01 1.71
C ILE A 123 -0.25 -5.26 2.54
N ASP A 124 0.78 -5.90 3.11
CA ASP A 124 0.61 -7.08 3.94
C ASP A 124 -0.25 -6.78 5.17
N LYS A 125 0.05 -5.67 5.86
CA LYS A 125 -0.73 -5.25 7.02
C LYS A 125 -2.20 -5.02 6.68
N ILE A 126 -2.49 -4.24 5.62
CA ILE A 126 -3.86 -3.95 5.20
C ILE A 126 -4.58 -5.23 4.77
N THR A 127 -3.89 -6.12 4.08
CA THR A 127 -4.46 -7.40 3.65
C THR A 127 -4.84 -8.25 4.86
N MET A 128 -3.97 -8.39 5.84
CA MET A 128 -4.26 -9.14 7.08
C MET A 128 -5.46 -8.56 7.83
N GLU A 129 -5.48 -7.24 8.04
CA GLU A 129 -6.59 -6.56 8.71
C GLU A 129 -7.90 -6.71 7.92
N GLY A 130 -7.84 -6.63 6.58
CA GLY A 130 -8.99 -6.84 5.70
C GLY A 130 -9.55 -8.27 5.77
N VAL A 131 -8.69 -9.28 5.85
CA VAL A 131 -9.10 -10.68 6.02
C VAL A 131 -9.81 -10.88 7.36
N GLU A 132 -9.26 -10.32 8.44
CA GLU A 132 -9.90 -10.40 9.77
C GLU A 132 -11.30 -9.77 9.80
N LEU A 133 -11.48 -8.62 9.13
CA LEU A 133 -12.78 -7.96 9.01
C LEU A 133 -13.77 -8.79 8.20
N PHE A 134 -13.29 -9.40 7.11
CA PHE A 134 -14.10 -10.29 6.29
C PHE A 134 -14.58 -11.52 7.08
N GLU A 135 -13.72 -12.15 7.87
CA GLU A 135 -14.07 -13.27 8.76
C GLU A 135 -15.12 -12.88 9.81
N LYS A 136 -15.09 -11.61 10.28
CA LYS A 136 -16.08 -11.06 11.22
C LYS A 136 -17.37 -10.58 10.55
N ASN A 137 -17.52 -10.74 9.21
CA ASN A 137 -18.60 -10.18 8.40
C ASN A 137 -18.73 -8.65 8.51
N GLU A 138 -17.63 -7.95 8.74
CA GLU A 138 -17.58 -6.48 8.73
C GLU A 138 -17.30 -5.93 7.32
N ASN A 139 -17.51 -4.63 7.10
CA ASN A 139 -17.37 -4.00 5.79
C ASN A 139 -15.91 -3.77 5.40
N ALA A 140 -15.25 -4.77 4.85
CA ALA A 140 -13.87 -4.67 4.39
C ALA A 140 -13.69 -3.62 3.26
N GLN A 141 -14.71 -3.37 2.43
CA GLN A 141 -14.63 -2.37 1.36
C GLN A 141 -14.49 -0.94 1.90
N GLU A 142 -15.22 -0.60 2.95
CA GLU A 142 -15.12 0.71 3.62
C GLU A 142 -13.76 0.88 4.29
N PHE A 143 -13.26 -0.18 4.92
CA PHE A 143 -11.91 -0.21 5.50
C PHE A 143 -10.84 0.08 4.45
N PHE A 144 -10.81 -0.62 3.31
CA PHE A 144 -9.85 -0.36 2.24
C PHE A 144 -9.99 1.05 1.66
N GLY A 145 -11.22 1.53 1.44
CA GLY A 145 -11.48 2.87 0.91
C GLY A 145 -10.97 3.99 1.82
N SER A 146 -11.03 3.80 3.14
CA SER A 146 -10.51 4.76 4.13
C SER A 146 -9.01 4.61 4.41
N GLY A 147 -8.49 3.39 4.32
CA GLY A 147 -7.09 3.06 4.59
C GLY A 147 -6.13 3.43 3.44
N ILE A 148 -6.56 3.23 2.19
CA ILE A 148 -5.74 3.49 0.99
C ILE A 148 -6.07 4.88 0.43
N THR A 149 -5.74 5.92 1.18
CA THR A 149 -5.80 7.30 0.69
C THR A 149 -4.43 7.77 0.21
N THR A 150 -4.41 8.69 -0.75
CA THR A 150 -3.16 9.29 -1.27
C THR A 150 -2.24 9.78 -0.14
N ARG A 151 -2.82 10.44 0.85
CA ARG A 151 -2.06 10.96 2.00
C ARG A 151 -1.47 9.82 2.85
N ASN A 152 -2.29 8.83 3.18
CA ASN A 152 -1.85 7.72 4.01
C ASN A 152 -0.78 6.88 3.31
N LEU A 153 -1.00 6.57 2.04
CA LEU A 153 -0.05 5.82 1.22
C LEU A 153 1.30 6.55 1.12
N TYR A 154 1.29 7.85 0.81
CA TYR A 154 2.52 8.64 0.74
C TYR A 154 3.23 8.74 2.10
N ASP A 155 2.47 8.87 3.19
CA ASP A 155 3.02 8.91 4.55
C ASP A 155 3.67 7.59 4.97
N GLN A 156 3.05 6.46 4.64
CA GLN A 156 3.60 5.14 4.95
C GLN A 156 4.88 4.85 4.15
N VAL A 157 4.93 5.24 2.89
CA VAL A 157 6.06 4.93 2.00
C VAL A 157 7.22 5.93 2.19
N VAL A 158 6.95 7.22 2.00
CA VAL A 158 7.98 8.28 2.04
C VAL A 158 8.10 8.88 3.43
N GLY A 159 6.97 9.07 4.10
CA GLY A 159 6.85 9.80 5.37
C GLY A 159 6.68 11.30 5.14
N ILE A 160 5.48 11.81 5.43
CA ILE A 160 5.18 13.26 5.30
C ILE A 160 6.15 14.10 6.15
N GLY A 161 6.64 13.56 7.27
CA GLY A 161 7.64 14.22 8.12
C GLY A 161 8.99 14.46 7.46
N ASN A 162 9.32 13.73 6.39
CA ASN A 162 10.55 13.90 5.62
C ASN A 162 10.43 14.98 4.53
N VAL A 163 9.22 15.48 4.27
CA VAL A 163 8.95 16.55 3.32
C VAL A 163 9.04 17.88 4.05
N GLN A 164 9.97 18.74 3.65
CA GLN A 164 10.12 20.07 4.24
C GLN A 164 9.60 21.13 3.28
N ILE A 165 8.68 21.95 3.77
CA ILE A 165 8.07 23.04 3.00
C ILE A 165 8.52 24.36 3.60
N HIS A 166 9.20 25.17 2.76
CA HIS A 166 9.69 26.49 3.10
C HIS A 166 8.98 27.54 2.24
N LEU A 167 8.48 28.57 2.88
CA LEU A 167 7.81 29.69 2.24
C LEU A 167 8.71 30.94 2.30
N TYR A 168 8.78 31.69 1.20
CA TYR A 168 9.53 32.92 1.15
C TYR A 168 8.57 34.12 1.19
N LYS A 169 8.83 35.07 2.08
CA LYS A 169 8.04 36.31 2.21
C LYS A 169 8.49 37.33 1.15
N ILE A 170 7.54 37.90 0.39
CA ILE A 170 7.79 38.91 -0.63
C ILE A 170 8.30 40.22 -0.01
N GLU A 171 7.79 40.61 1.14
CA GLU A 171 8.02 41.92 1.76
C GLU A 171 9.28 42.03 2.59
N ALA A 172 9.84 40.95 3.00
CA ALA A 172 11.07 40.99 3.76
C ALA A 172 12.22 40.77 2.81
N GLN A 173 13.12 41.73 2.71
CA GLN A 173 14.50 41.53 2.28
C GLN A 173 15.23 40.51 3.18
N ARG A 174 14.48 39.56 3.75
CA ARG A 174 15.01 38.51 4.58
C ARG A 174 15.37 37.35 3.68
N GLU A 175 16.63 37.04 3.66
CA GLU A 175 17.26 35.93 2.93
C GLU A 175 16.85 34.54 3.49
N TYR A 176 16.04 34.49 4.55
CA TYR A 176 15.73 33.24 5.25
C TYR A 176 14.26 32.81 5.02
N PRO A 177 14.04 31.57 4.53
CA PRO A 177 12.70 31.02 4.39
C PRO A 177 12.08 30.75 5.78
N ILE A 178 10.76 30.85 5.85
CA ILE A 178 10.00 30.44 7.01
C ILE A 178 9.47 29.02 6.82
N THR A 179 9.49 28.24 7.89
CA THR A 179 8.93 26.89 7.86
C THR A 179 7.40 26.91 7.97
N TRP A 180 6.74 25.86 7.51
CA TRP A 180 5.29 25.73 7.62
C TRP A 180 4.77 25.92 9.07
N LYS A 181 5.52 25.45 10.05
CA LYS A 181 5.18 25.63 11.48
C LYS A 181 5.21 27.09 11.93
N GLU A 182 6.02 27.90 11.28
CA GLU A 182 6.13 29.35 11.59
C GLU A 182 5.03 30.16 10.90
N VAL A 183 4.53 29.69 9.74
CA VAL A 183 3.40 30.32 9.03
C VAL A 183 2.17 30.40 9.93
N SER A 184 1.89 29.39 10.73
CA SER A 184 0.75 29.38 11.65
C SER A 184 0.83 30.43 12.77
N ARG A 185 2.01 31.00 13.01
CA ARG A 185 2.24 32.07 14.02
C ARG A 185 2.23 33.47 13.42
N ASN A 186 2.09 33.58 12.11
CA ASN A 186 2.05 34.86 11.40
C ASN A 186 0.73 35.62 11.68
N SER A 187 0.75 36.94 11.47
CA SER A 187 -0.48 37.73 11.48
C SER A 187 -1.46 37.23 10.44
N GLY A 188 -2.77 37.42 10.65
CA GLY A 188 -3.81 36.91 9.74
C GLY A 188 -3.59 37.29 8.26
N GLY A 189 -3.05 38.48 7.98
CA GLY A 189 -2.72 38.92 6.60
C GLY A 189 -1.55 38.13 5.98
N GLU A 190 -0.52 37.84 6.76
CA GLU A 190 0.64 37.08 6.28
C GLU A 190 0.29 35.59 6.05
N GLY A 191 -0.58 35.01 6.90
CA GLY A 191 -1.10 33.66 6.72
C GLY A 191 -1.95 33.55 5.45
N PHE A 192 -2.80 34.57 5.18
CA PHE A 192 -3.58 34.64 3.94
C PHE A 192 -2.70 34.73 2.71
N LEU A 193 -1.65 35.56 2.71
CA LEU A 193 -0.72 35.70 1.58
C LEU A 193 0.01 34.38 1.31
N SER A 194 0.46 33.69 2.36
CA SER A 194 1.12 32.37 2.24
C SER A 194 0.18 31.32 1.63
N ALA A 195 -1.09 31.28 2.09
CA ALA A 195 -2.09 30.39 1.54
C ALA A 195 -2.41 30.71 0.07
N PHE A 196 -2.50 32.01 -0.27
CA PHE A 196 -2.72 32.46 -1.64
C PHE A 196 -1.59 32.06 -2.58
N VAL A 197 -0.32 32.17 -2.14
CA VAL A 197 0.84 31.75 -2.93
C VAL A 197 0.81 30.25 -3.20
N ILE A 198 0.53 29.44 -2.18
CA ILE A 198 0.42 27.98 -2.34
C ILE A 198 -0.69 27.65 -3.33
N LEU A 199 -1.88 28.23 -3.13
CA LEU A 199 -3.02 27.99 -4.01
C LEU A 199 -2.72 28.41 -5.44
N SER A 200 -2.08 29.58 -5.65
CA SER A 200 -1.69 30.05 -6.98
C SER A 200 -0.66 29.14 -7.63
N SER A 201 0.30 28.62 -6.87
CA SER A 201 1.29 27.66 -7.37
C SER A 201 0.66 26.33 -7.79
N LEU A 202 -0.32 25.85 -7.00
CA LEU A 202 -1.09 24.65 -7.33
C LEU A 202 -1.97 24.87 -8.57
N LEU A 203 -2.67 25.98 -8.67
CA LEU A 203 -3.51 26.32 -9.83
C LEU A 203 -2.66 26.49 -11.10
N TYR A 204 -1.48 27.09 -10.99
CA TYR A 204 -0.56 27.21 -12.11
C TYR A 204 -0.06 25.84 -12.59
N TYR A 205 0.24 24.96 -11.66
CA TYR A 205 0.62 23.57 -11.96
C TYR A 205 -0.53 22.84 -12.68
N MET A 206 -1.75 22.87 -12.13
CA MET A 206 -2.92 22.22 -12.74
C MET A 206 -3.24 22.75 -14.14
N ARG A 207 -3.12 24.07 -14.36
CA ARG A 207 -3.37 24.68 -15.67
C ARG A 207 -2.37 24.26 -16.75
N ARG A 208 -1.17 23.87 -16.36
CA ARG A 208 -0.12 23.44 -17.31
C ARG A 208 -0.33 22.01 -17.79
N ASP A 209 -0.89 21.14 -16.96
CA ASP A 209 -1.25 19.78 -17.34
C ASP A 209 -2.45 19.77 -18.32
N ASP A 210 -3.41 20.70 -18.19
CA ASP A 210 -4.55 20.82 -19.10
C ASP A 210 -4.17 21.33 -20.51
N THR A 211 -3.04 22.01 -20.66
CA THR A 211 -2.59 22.51 -21.99
C THR A 211 -1.88 21.45 -22.83
N ASP A 212 -1.33 20.41 -22.22
CA ASP A 212 -0.70 19.31 -22.94
C ASP A 212 -1.72 18.29 -23.50
N ILE A 213 -2.99 18.33 -23.04
CA ILE A 213 -4.08 17.46 -23.53
C ILE A 213 -4.70 18.00 -24.84
N PHE A 214 -4.47 19.26 -25.19
CA PHE A 214 -5.03 19.91 -26.39
C PHE A 214 -4.00 20.23 -27.49
N ALA A 215 -2.80 19.66 -27.43
CA ALA A 215 -1.71 19.91 -28.37
C ALA A 215 -1.43 18.74 -29.33
N ASP A 216 -2.44 17.91 -29.64
CA ASP A 216 -2.43 16.91 -30.73
C ASP A 216 -3.59 17.14 -31.72
#